data_631e16127a95b76fd54ce16d9f83f82f
#
_entry.id   631e16127a95b76fd54ce16d9f83f82f
#
_cell.length_a   1.000
_cell.length_b   1.000
_cell.length_c   1.000
_cell.angle_alpha   90.00
_cell.angle_beta   90.00
_cell.angle_gamma   90.00
#
_symmetry.space_group_name_H-M   'P 1'
#
loop_
_entity.id
_entity.type
_entity.pdbx_description
1 polymer ?
#
loop_
_entity_poly.entity_id
_entity_poly.type
_entity_poly.pdbx_seq_one_letter_code
_entity_poly.pdbx_strand_id
1 'polypeptide(L)'
;MLQSARLRRRPFVLDDIPEVNRLVGDYDVATPLIAVDHPYSEDDARRWIVKHQPGYEAGGSLNFAVERRRDGALVGFIGIGGNDRQAGMGYWYGKPFWGNGYATEAGRTTLAFGFEELELQRVEASHLSSNGASGRVLQKMGMHFVGRNPHYYPKWDKHCDKDEYAITRADYHKVCAEAPDNYRYQRLAPS
;
A
#
# COMPACT_ATOMS: atom_id res chain seq x y z
N MET A 1 4.57 -14.61 -4.57
CA MET A 1 3.62 -14.17 -3.51
C MET A 1 4.36 -13.94 -2.19
N LEU A 2 3.86 -13.09 -1.30
CA LEU A 2 4.47 -12.81 0.01
C LEU A 2 3.45 -13.13 1.12
N GLN A 3 3.90 -13.72 2.21
CA GLN A 3 3.05 -14.09 3.34
C GLN A 3 3.64 -13.57 4.65
N SER A 4 2.78 -13.03 5.49
CA SER A 4 3.09 -12.62 6.86
C SER A 4 2.22 -13.40 7.86
N ALA A 5 2.20 -13.01 9.11
CA ALA A 5 1.48 -13.74 10.15
C ALA A 5 -0.02 -13.94 9.82
N ARG A 6 -0.72 -12.89 9.40
CA ARG A 6 -2.16 -12.90 9.16
C ARG A 6 -2.56 -12.65 7.70
N LEU A 7 -1.61 -12.25 6.85
CA LEU A 7 -1.87 -11.75 5.50
C LEU A 7 -1.09 -12.53 4.44
N ARG A 8 -1.70 -12.64 3.26
CA ARG A 8 -1.07 -13.08 2.03
C ARG A 8 -1.20 -11.94 1.00
N ARG A 9 -0.14 -11.69 0.25
CA ARG A 9 -0.09 -10.70 -0.83
C ARG A 9 0.19 -11.41 -2.13
N ARG A 10 -0.71 -11.23 -3.06
CA ARG A 10 -0.68 -11.83 -4.41
C ARG A 10 -0.97 -10.79 -5.47
N PRO A 11 -0.71 -11.06 -6.75
CA PRO A 11 -1.24 -10.25 -7.83
C PRO A 11 -2.77 -10.18 -7.75
N PHE A 12 -3.34 -9.06 -8.26
CA PHE A 12 -4.78 -9.00 -8.51
C PHE A 12 -5.16 -9.91 -9.66
N VAL A 13 -6.35 -10.48 -9.59
CA VAL A 13 -7.00 -11.23 -10.68
C VAL A 13 -8.34 -10.59 -11.02
N LEU A 14 -8.89 -10.91 -12.19
CA LEU A 14 -10.16 -10.32 -12.63
C LEU A 14 -11.33 -10.67 -11.68
N ASP A 15 -11.26 -11.81 -11.04
CA ASP A 15 -12.26 -12.23 -10.03
C ASP A 15 -12.29 -11.33 -8.79
N ASP A 16 -11.27 -10.49 -8.59
CA ASP A 16 -11.26 -9.51 -7.49
C ASP A 16 -12.13 -8.27 -7.80
N ILE A 17 -12.58 -8.07 -9.04
CA ILE A 17 -13.28 -6.86 -9.49
C ILE A 17 -14.47 -6.52 -8.58
N PRO A 18 -15.41 -7.43 -8.30
CA PRO A 18 -16.57 -7.10 -7.48
C PRO A 18 -16.18 -6.65 -6.07
N GLU A 19 -15.19 -7.31 -5.48
CA GLU A 19 -14.77 -6.99 -4.13
C GLU A 19 -13.95 -5.70 -4.08
N VAL A 20 -13.08 -5.44 -5.06
CA VAL A 20 -12.38 -4.14 -5.21
C VAL A 20 -13.40 -3.02 -5.34
N ASN A 21 -14.41 -3.17 -6.22
CA ASN A 21 -15.47 -2.17 -6.38
C ASN A 21 -16.21 -1.93 -5.05
N ARG A 22 -16.59 -2.98 -4.35
CA ARG A 22 -17.28 -2.89 -3.06
C ARG A 22 -16.44 -2.16 -1.99
N LEU A 23 -15.14 -2.45 -1.91
CA LEU A 23 -14.26 -1.89 -0.88
C LEU A 23 -13.82 -0.46 -1.19
N VAL A 24 -13.43 -0.18 -2.43
CA VAL A 24 -12.96 1.14 -2.87
C VAL A 24 -14.13 2.09 -3.12
N GLY A 25 -15.29 1.57 -3.51
CA GLY A 25 -16.52 2.36 -3.71
C GLY A 25 -17.11 2.94 -2.42
N ASP A 26 -16.68 2.49 -1.25
CA ASP A 26 -17.04 3.15 0.02
C ASP A 26 -16.48 4.57 0.03
N TYR A 27 -17.34 5.56 0.30
CA TYR A 27 -17.00 6.99 0.26
C TYR A 27 -15.81 7.35 1.15
N ASP A 28 -15.73 6.76 2.36
CA ASP A 28 -14.65 7.04 3.31
C ASP A 28 -13.31 6.44 2.85
N VAL A 29 -13.35 5.38 2.02
CA VAL A 29 -12.16 4.79 1.40
C VAL A 29 -11.75 5.58 0.15
N ALA A 30 -12.70 5.90 -0.73
CA ALA A 30 -12.43 6.59 -2.00
C ALA A 30 -11.98 8.03 -1.80
N THR A 31 -12.57 8.75 -0.83
CA THR A 31 -12.33 10.19 -0.65
C THR A 31 -10.86 10.54 -0.45
N PRO A 32 -10.07 9.91 0.43
CA PRO A 32 -8.67 10.25 0.61
C PRO A 32 -7.75 9.74 -0.51
N LEU A 33 -8.25 8.92 -1.44
CA LEU A 33 -7.47 8.38 -2.54
C LEU A 33 -7.48 9.33 -3.74
N ILE A 34 -6.31 9.83 -4.11
CA ILE A 34 -6.16 10.86 -5.15
C ILE A 34 -6.62 10.35 -6.53
N ALA A 35 -6.29 9.11 -6.84
CA ALA A 35 -6.52 8.48 -8.15
C ALA A 35 -7.83 7.68 -8.23
N VAL A 36 -8.73 7.85 -7.28
CA VAL A 36 -10.01 7.13 -7.22
C VAL A 36 -11.15 8.13 -7.23
N ASP A 37 -11.93 8.11 -8.28
CA ASP A 37 -13.16 8.91 -8.38
C ASP A 37 -14.30 8.27 -7.59
N HIS A 38 -15.33 9.05 -7.26
CA HIS A 38 -16.53 8.54 -6.62
C HIS A 38 -17.76 9.15 -7.33
N PRO A 39 -18.76 8.34 -7.73
CA PRO A 39 -18.87 6.87 -7.49
C PRO A 39 -17.84 6.06 -8.27
N TYR A 40 -17.39 4.95 -7.68
CA TYR A 40 -16.44 4.01 -8.27
C TYR A 40 -17.19 2.78 -8.80
N SER A 41 -16.88 2.34 -10.02
CA SER A 41 -17.58 1.27 -10.71
C SER A 41 -16.73 0.01 -10.88
N GLU A 42 -17.37 -1.11 -11.26
CA GLU A 42 -16.63 -2.33 -11.64
C GLU A 42 -15.74 -2.12 -12.87
N ASP A 43 -16.14 -1.26 -13.79
CA ASP A 43 -15.31 -0.91 -14.95
C ASP A 43 -14.06 -0.14 -14.52
N ASP A 44 -14.15 0.71 -13.49
CA ASP A 44 -12.98 1.38 -12.91
C ASP A 44 -12.05 0.36 -12.26
N ALA A 45 -12.60 -0.56 -11.47
CA ALA A 45 -11.84 -1.65 -10.86
C ALA A 45 -11.17 -2.54 -11.92
N ARG A 46 -11.86 -2.89 -12.98
CA ARG A 46 -11.32 -3.65 -14.10
C ARG A 46 -10.16 -2.93 -14.78
N ARG A 47 -10.35 -1.65 -15.14
CA ARG A 47 -9.28 -0.83 -15.77
C ARG A 47 -8.07 -0.74 -14.86
N TRP A 48 -8.29 -0.54 -13.56
CA TRP A 48 -7.22 -0.45 -12.59
C TRP A 48 -6.44 -1.76 -12.46
N ILE A 49 -7.12 -2.91 -12.34
CA ILE A 49 -6.49 -4.24 -12.23
C ILE A 49 -5.68 -4.55 -13.50
N VAL A 50 -6.28 -4.41 -14.68
CA VAL A 50 -5.62 -4.70 -15.97
C VAL A 50 -4.38 -3.81 -16.17
N LYS A 51 -4.45 -2.53 -15.79
CA LYS A 51 -3.33 -1.60 -15.90
C LYS A 51 -2.12 -2.02 -15.04
N HIS A 52 -2.35 -2.68 -13.90
CA HIS A 52 -1.30 -2.99 -12.93
C HIS A 52 -0.71 -4.40 -13.07
N GLN A 53 -1.35 -5.30 -13.82
CA GLN A 53 -0.81 -6.65 -14.10
C GLN A 53 0.54 -6.61 -14.83
N PRO A 54 0.73 -5.85 -15.93
CA PRO A 54 2.00 -5.82 -16.64
C PRO A 54 3.18 -5.33 -15.78
N GLY A 55 2.92 -4.41 -14.84
CA GLY A 55 3.95 -3.90 -13.94
C GLY A 55 4.51 -4.98 -13.00
N TYR A 56 3.66 -5.90 -12.54
CA TYR A 56 4.09 -7.04 -11.73
C TYR A 56 4.96 -8.02 -12.54
N GLU A 57 4.53 -8.37 -13.74
CA GLU A 57 5.22 -9.30 -14.63
C GLU A 57 6.55 -8.73 -15.16
N ALA A 58 6.58 -7.44 -15.43
CA ALA A 58 7.78 -6.74 -15.93
C ALA A 58 8.80 -6.36 -14.84
N GLY A 59 8.56 -6.72 -13.56
CA GLY A 59 9.43 -6.33 -12.45
C GLY A 59 9.40 -4.83 -12.11
N GLY A 60 8.40 -4.09 -12.60
CA GLY A 60 8.17 -2.68 -12.30
C GLY A 60 7.47 -2.46 -10.95
N SER A 61 6.44 -1.61 -10.93
CA SER A 61 5.65 -1.42 -9.71
C SER A 61 4.92 -2.70 -9.31
N LEU A 62 5.15 -3.15 -8.10
CA LEU A 62 4.54 -4.35 -7.53
C LEU A 62 3.28 -3.95 -6.76
N ASN A 63 2.14 -4.39 -7.26
CA ASN A 63 0.82 -4.08 -6.73
C ASN A 63 0.16 -5.35 -6.22
N PHE A 64 -0.06 -5.44 -4.92
CA PHE A 64 -0.56 -6.63 -4.27
C PHE A 64 -1.99 -6.47 -3.78
N ALA A 65 -2.83 -7.44 -4.11
CA ALA A 65 -4.03 -7.75 -3.36
C ALA A 65 -3.61 -8.29 -1.99
N VAL A 66 -4.16 -7.72 -0.93
CA VAL A 66 -3.92 -8.15 0.44
C VAL A 66 -5.08 -9.02 0.89
N GLU A 67 -4.81 -10.29 1.08
CA GLU A 67 -5.77 -11.29 1.56
C GLU A 67 -5.56 -11.61 3.03
N ARG A 68 -6.63 -11.77 3.77
CA ARG A 68 -6.61 -12.31 5.13
C ARG A 68 -6.55 -13.83 5.09
N ARG A 69 -5.50 -14.41 5.67
CA ARG A 69 -5.20 -15.84 5.55
C ARG A 69 -6.27 -16.78 6.11
N ARG A 70 -6.95 -16.37 7.18
CA ARG A 70 -7.91 -17.25 7.88
C ARG A 70 -9.16 -17.62 7.05
N ASP A 71 -9.53 -16.77 6.08
CA ASP A 71 -10.77 -16.91 5.32
C ASP A 71 -10.66 -16.48 3.84
N GLY A 72 -9.48 -16.06 3.39
CA GLY A 72 -9.25 -15.63 2.01
C GLY A 72 -9.87 -14.28 1.66
N ALA A 73 -10.44 -13.54 2.61
CA ALA A 73 -11.07 -12.26 2.32
C ALA A 73 -10.06 -11.24 1.80
N LEU A 74 -10.35 -10.59 0.67
CA LEU A 74 -9.62 -9.42 0.19
C LEU A 74 -9.85 -8.27 1.18
N VAL A 75 -8.80 -7.77 1.81
CA VAL A 75 -8.91 -6.70 2.81
C VAL A 75 -8.42 -5.34 2.31
N GLY A 76 -7.65 -5.32 1.24
CA GLY A 76 -7.11 -4.09 0.68
C GLY A 76 -6.01 -4.32 -0.36
N PHE A 77 -5.27 -3.28 -0.56
CA PHE A 77 -4.17 -3.17 -1.52
C PHE A 77 -2.94 -2.58 -0.84
N ILE A 78 -1.77 -3.01 -1.28
CA ILE A 78 -0.50 -2.33 -1.04
C ILE A 78 0.38 -2.43 -2.28
N GLY A 79 1.00 -1.32 -2.67
CA GLY A 79 1.93 -1.26 -3.80
C GLY A 79 3.25 -0.61 -3.42
N ILE A 80 4.31 -1.07 -4.07
CA ILE A 80 5.66 -0.49 -3.99
C ILE A 80 6.27 -0.48 -5.39
N GLY A 81 6.83 0.64 -5.80
CA GLY A 81 7.45 0.74 -7.11
C GLY A 81 8.10 2.09 -7.34
N GLY A 82 9.09 2.09 -8.20
CA GLY A 82 9.90 3.26 -8.52
C GLY A 82 11.07 2.91 -9.41
N ASN A 83 12.09 3.74 -9.41
CA ASN A 83 13.32 3.58 -10.18
C ASN A 83 14.54 3.99 -9.34
N ASP A 84 15.74 3.68 -9.85
CA ASP A 84 17.00 4.11 -9.26
C ASP A 84 17.15 3.84 -7.75
N ARG A 85 16.66 2.69 -7.29
CA ARG A 85 16.66 2.28 -5.87
C ARG A 85 15.83 3.16 -4.94
N GLN A 86 14.94 4.00 -5.50
CA GLN A 86 13.94 4.77 -4.75
C GLN A 86 12.54 4.35 -5.17
N ALA A 87 11.64 4.20 -4.23
CA ALA A 87 10.29 3.76 -4.50
C ALA A 87 9.26 4.57 -3.75
N GLY A 88 8.10 4.73 -4.37
CA GLY A 88 6.87 5.14 -3.72
C GLY A 88 6.12 3.93 -3.18
N MET A 89 5.46 4.08 -2.05
CA MET A 89 4.54 3.10 -1.48
C MET A 89 3.16 3.70 -1.31
N GLY A 90 2.14 2.96 -1.73
CA GLY A 90 0.74 3.35 -1.56
C GLY A 90 -0.12 2.18 -1.11
N TYR A 91 -1.23 2.48 -0.45
CA TYR A 91 -2.16 1.45 0.02
C TYR A 91 -3.57 2.01 0.23
N TRP A 92 -4.54 1.10 0.21
CA TRP A 92 -5.87 1.32 0.74
C TRP A 92 -6.38 0.03 1.41
N TYR A 93 -7.28 0.17 2.37
CA TYR A 93 -7.95 -0.94 3.05
C TYR A 93 -9.44 -0.66 3.16
N GLY A 94 -10.24 -1.67 2.91
CA GLY A 94 -11.68 -1.57 3.05
C GLY A 94 -12.09 -1.22 4.49
N LYS A 95 -13.10 -0.36 4.63
CA LYS A 95 -13.59 0.15 5.92
C LYS A 95 -13.89 -0.94 6.96
N PRO A 96 -14.49 -2.10 6.60
CA PRO A 96 -14.71 -3.19 7.56
C PRO A 96 -13.44 -3.79 8.17
N PHE A 97 -12.28 -3.50 7.58
CA PHE A 97 -10.99 -4.05 8.00
C PHE A 97 -10.09 -3.03 8.73
N TRP A 98 -10.56 -1.80 8.91
CA TRP A 98 -9.84 -0.77 9.65
C TRP A 98 -9.69 -1.14 11.15
N GLY A 99 -8.70 -0.58 11.81
CA GLY A 99 -8.44 -0.82 13.24
C GLY A 99 -7.79 -2.16 13.58
N ASN A 100 -7.66 -3.09 12.60
CA ASN A 100 -7.10 -4.43 12.83
C ASN A 100 -5.57 -4.51 12.68
N GLY A 101 -4.90 -3.42 12.31
CA GLY A 101 -3.45 -3.40 12.11
C GLY A 101 -2.96 -4.03 10.79
N TYR A 102 -3.86 -4.40 9.88
CA TYR A 102 -3.51 -5.03 8.60
C TYR A 102 -2.62 -4.14 7.73
N ALA A 103 -2.93 -2.84 7.65
CA ALA A 103 -2.11 -1.88 6.90
C ALA A 103 -0.66 -1.83 7.41
N THR A 104 -0.48 -1.80 8.73
CA THR A 104 0.84 -1.79 9.36
C THR A 104 1.60 -3.09 9.12
N GLU A 105 0.93 -4.25 9.27
CA GLU A 105 1.55 -5.56 9.03
C GLU A 105 1.98 -5.72 7.56
N ALA A 106 1.09 -5.45 6.62
CA ALA A 106 1.43 -5.53 5.21
C ALA A 106 2.52 -4.53 4.82
N GLY A 107 2.46 -3.30 5.34
CA GLY A 107 3.45 -2.27 5.05
C GLY A 107 4.84 -2.62 5.54
N ARG A 108 4.98 -3.07 6.79
CA ARG A 108 6.28 -3.52 7.33
C ARG A 108 6.91 -4.62 6.49
N THR A 109 6.15 -5.61 6.15
CA THR A 109 6.66 -6.75 5.36
C THR A 109 6.81 -6.43 3.87
N THR A 110 6.17 -5.38 3.36
CA THR A 110 6.44 -4.84 2.03
C THR A 110 7.71 -3.99 2.02
N LEU A 111 7.98 -3.23 3.09
CA LEU A 111 9.24 -2.51 3.25
C LEU A 111 10.42 -3.49 3.36
N ALA A 112 10.28 -4.56 4.16
CA ALA A 112 11.29 -5.60 4.25
C ALA A 112 11.62 -6.18 2.86
N PHE A 113 10.61 -6.60 2.12
CA PHE A 113 10.77 -7.08 0.74
C PHE A 113 11.45 -6.03 -0.17
N GLY A 114 11.05 -4.76 -0.07
CA GLY A 114 11.64 -3.67 -0.84
C GLY A 114 13.13 -3.47 -0.55
N PHE A 115 13.53 -3.49 0.71
CA PHE A 115 14.92 -3.29 1.10
C PHE A 115 15.79 -4.54 0.91
N GLU A 116 15.27 -5.73 1.14
CA GLU A 116 16.02 -6.99 1.09
C GLU A 116 16.12 -7.58 -0.31
N GLU A 117 15.01 -7.58 -1.07
CA GLU A 117 14.92 -8.25 -2.38
C GLU A 117 15.04 -7.27 -3.57
N LEU A 118 14.45 -6.06 -3.44
CA LEU A 118 14.53 -5.05 -4.50
C LEU A 118 15.71 -4.10 -4.31
N GLU A 119 16.51 -4.29 -3.28
CA GLU A 119 17.71 -3.50 -2.96
C GLU A 119 17.46 -1.98 -2.88
N LEU A 120 16.25 -1.59 -2.53
CA LEU A 120 15.90 -0.17 -2.41
C LEU A 120 16.78 0.53 -1.36
N GLN A 121 17.05 1.81 -1.58
CA GLN A 121 17.78 2.65 -0.64
C GLN A 121 16.84 3.57 0.14
N ARG A 122 15.69 3.89 -0.46
CA ARG A 122 14.71 4.80 0.12
C ARG A 122 13.30 4.43 -0.34
N VAL A 123 12.35 4.47 0.58
CA VAL A 123 10.92 4.35 0.27
C VAL A 123 10.20 5.59 0.81
N GLU A 124 9.33 6.15 -0.01
CA GLU A 124 8.51 7.31 0.30
C GLU A 124 7.03 6.96 0.28
N ALA A 125 6.25 7.65 1.09
CA ALA A 125 4.80 7.58 1.08
C ALA A 125 4.22 8.92 1.49
N SER A 126 2.99 9.19 1.10
CA SER A 126 2.31 10.42 1.49
C SER A 126 0.82 10.21 1.70
N HIS A 127 0.20 11.12 2.41
CA HIS A 127 -1.24 11.15 2.58
C HIS A 127 -1.74 12.60 2.67
N LEU A 128 -3.04 12.82 2.45
CA LEU A 128 -3.67 14.10 2.78
C LEU A 128 -3.50 14.39 4.27
N SER A 129 -3.08 15.60 4.64
CA SER A 129 -2.87 15.98 6.04
C SER A 129 -4.10 15.78 6.91
N SER A 130 -5.30 15.80 6.30
CA SER A 130 -6.56 15.46 6.96
C SER A 130 -6.71 13.96 7.29
N ASN A 131 -5.93 13.07 6.66
CA ASN A 131 -5.96 11.62 6.90
C ASN A 131 -4.92 11.19 7.95
N GLY A 132 -5.05 11.67 9.18
CA GLY A 132 -4.13 11.31 10.27
C GLY A 132 -4.07 9.81 10.60
N ALA A 133 -5.06 9.02 10.18
CA ALA A 133 -5.01 7.56 10.31
C ALA A 133 -3.89 6.95 9.46
N SER A 134 -3.74 7.42 8.20
CA SER A 134 -2.63 7.00 7.33
C SER A 134 -1.28 7.40 7.92
N GLY A 135 -1.14 8.62 8.44
CA GLY A 135 0.10 9.06 9.09
C GLY A 135 0.52 8.16 10.25
N ARG A 136 -0.42 7.76 11.12
CA ARG A 136 -0.13 6.80 12.20
C ARG A 136 0.30 5.41 11.69
N VAL A 137 -0.23 4.98 10.57
CA VAL A 137 0.19 3.72 9.94
C VAL A 137 1.63 3.84 9.43
N LEU A 138 1.97 4.91 8.72
CA LEU A 138 3.33 5.14 8.21
C LEU A 138 4.36 5.23 9.35
N GLN A 139 4.05 5.94 10.43
CA GLN A 139 4.92 5.99 11.62
C GLN A 139 5.13 4.60 12.24
N LYS A 140 4.07 3.78 12.36
CA LYS A 140 4.16 2.40 12.86
C LYS A 140 4.96 1.48 11.94
N MET A 141 5.11 1.82 10.66
CA MET A 141 5.99 1.13 9.72
C MET A 141 7.47 1.56 9.87
N GLY A 142 7.78 2.51 10.73
CA GLY A 142 9.12 3.08 10.91
C GLY A 142 9.45 4.22 9.96
N MET A 143 8.47 4.74 9.22
CA MET A 143 8.68 5.90 8.36
C MET A 143 8.67 7.21 9.16
N HIS A 144 9.54 8.14 8.79
CA HIS A 144 9.65 9.45 9.42
C HIS A 144 8.96 10.52 8.59
N PHE A 145 8.30 11.46 9.26
CA PHE A 145 7.74 12.64 8.63
C PHE A 145 8.88 13.51 8.06
N VAL A 146 8.78 13.88 6.80
CA VAL A 146 9.81 14.68 6.10
C VAL A 146 9.33 16.06 5.68
N GLY A 147 8.02 16.29 5.63
CA GLY A 147 7.50 17.61 5.31
C GLY A 147 6.00 17.63 5.03
N ARG A 148 5.46 18.85 4.97
CA ARG A 148 4.10 19.15 4.55
C ARG A 148 4.14 20.15 3.43
N ASN A 149 3.50 19.83 2.31
CA ASN A 149 3.50 20.67 1.13
C ASN A 149 2.08 20.78 0.54
N PRO A 150 1.65 21.97 0.10
CA PRO A 150 0.43 22.10 -0.66
C PRO A 150 0.58 21.38 -2.00
N HIS A 151 -0.42 20.60 -2.36
CA HIS A 151 -0.48 19.90 -3.64
C HIS A 151 -1.83 20.15 -4.29
N TYR A 152 -1.83 20.45 -5.60
CA TYR A 152 -3.08 20.61 -6.34
C TYR A 152 -3.67 19.24 -6.67
N TYR A 153 -4.93 19.05 -6.32
CA TYR A 153 -5.68 17.82 -6.58
C TYR A 153 -6.78 18.07 -7.60
N PRO A 154 -6.60 17.63 -8.86
CA PRO A 154 -7.61 17.82 -9.91
C PRO A 154 -8.99 17.28 -9.53
N LYS A 155 -9.04 16.17 -8.79
CA LYS A 155 -10.28 15.55 -8.30
C LYS A 155 -11.19 16.52 -7.56
N TRP A 156 -10.63 17.52 -6.85
CA TRP A 156 -11.40 18.50 -6.08
C TRP A 156 -11.20 19.93 -6.56
N ASP A 157 -10.45 20.12 -7.64
CA ASP A 157 -10.06 21.44 -8.17
C ASP A 157 -9.53 22.38 -7.06
N LYS A 158 -8.68 21.87 -6.19
CA LYS A 158 -8.11 22.64 -5.08
C LYS A 158 -6.74 22.17 -4.64
N HIS A 159 -6.03 23.04 -3.92
CA HIS A 159 -4.84 22.65 -3.16
C HIS A 159 -5.25 22.08 -1.80
N CYS A 160 -4.64 20.96 -1.44
CA CYS A 160 -4.73 20.38 -0.10
C CYS A 160 -3.33 20.06 0.39
N ASP A 161 -3.12 20.17 1.69
CA ASP A 161 -1.85 19.79 2.28
C ASP A 161 -1.62 18.29 2.22
N LYS A 162 -0.45 17.91 1.81
CA LYS A 162 0.05 16.54 1.76
C LYS A 162 1.19 16.38 2.76
N ASP A 163 1.06 15.43 3.67
CA ASP A 163 2.12 15.02 4.57
C ASP A 163 2.97 13.93 3.91
N GLU A 164 4.27 14.14 3.89
CA GLU A 164 5.24 13.27 3.25
C GLU A 164 6.08 12.55 4.30
N TYR A 165 6.31 11.26 4.04
CA TYR A 165 7.07 10.35 4.89
C TYR A 165 8.10 9.60 4.09
N ALA A 166 9.21 9.26 4.74
CA ALA A 166 10.25 8.45 4.13
C ALA A 166 10.89 7.51 5.16
N ILE A 167 11.48 6.44 4.64
CA ILE A 167 12.37 5.54 5.38
C ILE A 167 13.54 5.19 4.48
N THR A 168 14.76 5.29 5.02
CA THR A 168 15.97 4.83 4.33
C THR A 168 16.28 3.38 4.68
N ARG A 169 17.15 2.73 3.90
CA ARG A 169 17.68 1.39 4.23
C ARG A 169 18.32 1.36 5.61
N ALA A 170 19.06 2.42 5.98
CA ALA A 170 19.70 2.52 7.29
C ALA A 170 18.68 2.59 8.44
N ASP A 171 17.59 3.34 8.26
CA ASP A 171 16.51 3.42 9.25
C ASP A 171 15.75 2.10 9.33
N TYR A 172 15.50 1.44 8.19
CA TYR A 172 14.89 0.10 8.17
C TYR A 172 15.70 -0.90 9.00
N HIS A 173 17.03 -0.94 8.85
CA HIS A 173 17.87 -1.85 9.65
C HIS A 173 17.77 -1.56 11.14
N LYS A 174 17.67 -0.30 11.58
CA LYS A 174 17.49 0.04 12.99
C LYS A 174 16.15 -0.47 13.53
N VAL A 175 15.03 -0.14 12.86
CA VAL A 175 13.69 -0.55 13.33
C VAL A 175 13.49 -2.07 13.23
N CYS A 176 14.13 -2.73 12.26
CA CYS A 176 14.12 -4.18 12.14
C CYS A 176 14.91 -4.86 13.27
N ALA A 177 16.05 -4.30 13.70
CA ALA A 177 16.83 -4.81 14.81
C ALA A 177 16.07 -4.71 16.15
N GLU A 178 15.28 -3.66 16.34
CA GLU A 178 14.45 -3.47 17.54
C GLU A 178 13.25 -4.41 17.62
N ALA A 179 12.66 -4.77 16.47
CA ALA A 179 11.44 -5.59 16.41
C ALA A 179 11.42 -6.49 15.16
N PRO A 180 12.35 -7.48 15.04
CA PRO A 180 12.53 -8.25 13.81
C PRO A 180 11.29 -9.03 13.39
N ASP A 181 10.51 -9.56 14.33
CA ASP A 181 9.31 -10.33 14.02
C ASP A 181 8.23 -9.52 13.31
N ASN A 182 8.23 -8.19 13.49
CA ASN A 182 7.29 -7.30 12.84
C ASN A 182 7.51 -7.17 11.31
N TYR A 183 8.71 -7.50 10.83
CA TYR A 183 9.11 -7.34 9.43
C TYR A 183 9.28 -8.70 8.72
N ARG A 184 9.07 -9.82 9.41
CA ARG A 184 9.20 -11.16 8.83
C ARG A 184 8.13 -11.44 7.79
N TYR A 185 8.55 -11.94 6.65
CA TYR A 185 7.69 -12.46 5.60
C TYR A 185 8.27 -13.76 5.04
N GLN A 186 7.40 -14.54 4.39
CA GLN A 186 7.77 -15.71 3.65
C GLN A 186 7.44 -15.51 2.17
N ARG A 187 8.38 -15.79 1.29
CA ARG A 187 8.14 -15.84 -0.14
C ARG A 187 7.55 -17.19 -0.51
N LEU A 188 6.39 -17.16 -1.16
CA LEU A 188 5.73 -18.34 -1.68
C LEU A 188 5.94 -18.41 -3.20
N ALA A 189 6.12 -19.64 -3.73
CA ALA A 189 6.13 -19.86 -5.17
C ALA A 189 4.83 -19.36 -5.80
N PRO A 190 4.85 -18.93 -7.07
CA PRO A 190 3.61 -18.72 -7.83
C PRO A 190 2.81 -20.03 -7.85
N SER A 191 1.54 -19.95 -7.57
CA SER A 191 0.59 -21.07 -7.75
C SER A 191 0.22 -21.23 -9.20
#